data_5c8371b989b1d258c54a26d5ef20d172
#
_entry.id   5c8371b989b1d258c54a26d5ef20d172
#
_cell.length_a   1.000
_cell.length_b   1.000
_cell.length_c   1.000
_cell.angle_alpha   90.00
_cell.angle_beta   90.00
_cell.angle_gamma   90.00
#
_symmetry.space_group_name_H-M   'P 1'
#
loop_
_entity.id
_entity.type
_entity.pdbx_description
1 polymer ?
#
loop_
_entity_poly.entity_id
_entity_poly.type
_entity_poly.pdbx_seq_one_letter_code
_entity_poly.pdbx_strand_id
1 'polypeptide(L)'
;MSDSAKNRQAALDYHAFPKPGKLEVRATKPLANGRDLARAYSPGVAEACIEIKEDPSTAALYTSRANLVAVVTNGTAVLGLGNI
;
A
#
# COMPACT_ATOMS: atom_id res chain seq x y z
N MET A 1 -10.60 36.40 -0.53
CA MET A 1 -10.48 35.22 -1.40
C MET A 1 -11.84 34.57 -1.61
N SER A 2 -12.11 34.13 -2.84
CA SER A 2 -13.32 33.38 -3.13
C SER A 2 -13.31 32.03 -2.44
N ASP A 3 -14.50 31.43 -2.24
CA ASP A 3 -14.60 30.07 -1.71
C ASP A 3 -13.90 29.06 -2.62
N SER A 4 -13.95 29.28 -3.93
CA SER A 4 -13.27 28.45 -4.93
C SER A 4 -11.74 28.43 -4.72
N ALA A 5 -11.14 29.60 -4.48
CA ALA A 5 -9.70 29.72 -4.22
C ALA A 5 -9.31 29.05 -2.89
N LYS A 6 -10.14 29.20 -1.86
CA LYS A 6 -9.92 28.56 -0.56
C LYS A 6 -10.01 27.05 -0.68
N ASN A 7 -10.99 26.52 -1.40
CA ASN A 7 -11.15 25.10 -1.62
C ASN A 7 -9.99 24.52 -2.41
N ARG A 8 -9.49 25.25 -3.41
CA ARG A 8 -8.31 24.85 -4.16
C ARG A 8 -7.09 24.73 -3.25
N GLN A 9 -6.83 25.77 -2.45
CA GLN A 9 -5.67 25.74 -1.57
C GLN A 9 -5.77 24.65 -0.52
N ALA A 10 -6.95 24.43 0.06
CA ALA A 10 -7.17 23.33 1.00
C ALA A 10 -6.89 21.96 0.38
N ALA A 11 -7.28 21.76 -0.87
CA ALA A 11 -7.01 20.50 -1.58
C ALA A 11 -5.51 20.32 -1.85
N LEU A 12 -4.82 21.37 -2.23
CA LEU A 12 -3.37 21.33 -2.43
C LEU A 12 -2.63 21.03 -1.13
N ASP A 13 -3.03 21.68 -0.04
CA ASP A 13 -2.44 21.46 1.29
C ASP A 13 -2.70 20.04 1.76
N TYR A 14 -3.87 19.52 1.52
CA TYR A 14 -4.20 18.13 1.86
C TYR A 14 -3.26 17.13 1.18
N HIS A 15 -2.89 17.37 -0.07
CA HIS A 15 -2.00 16.49 -0.82
C HIS A 15 -0.53 16.68 -0.50
N ALA A 16 -0.15 17.88 -0.04
CA ALA A 16 1.24 18.23 0.25
C ALA A 16 1.66 17.95 1.69
N PHE A 17 0.72 18.07 2.64
CA PHE A 17 1.03 18.06 4.07
C PHE A 17 0.22 17.00 4.82
N PRO A 18 0.78 16.49 5.95
CA PRO A 18 2.13 16.73 6.48
C PRO A 18 3.23 16.10 5.65
N LYS A 19 2.89 15.23 4.71
CA LYS A 19 3.81 14.48 3.87
C LYS A 19 3.20 14.33 2.48
N PRO A 20 3.97 14.57 1.41
CA PRO A 20 3.41 14.50 0.05
C PRO A 20 2.75 13.15 -0.25
N GLY A 21 1.58 13.24 -0.90
CA GLY A 21 0.81 12.06 -1.30
C GLY A 21 -0.07 11.51 -0.20
N LYS A 22 -0.67 10.36 -0.45
CA LYS A 22 -1.68 9.74 0.44
C LYS A 22 -1.37 8.29 0.76
N LEU A 23 -0.15 7.84 0.53
CA LEU A 23 0.23 6.44 0.67
C LEU A 23 1.21 6.26 1.83
N GLU A 24 0.95 5.24 2.62
CA GLU A 24 1.86 4.79 3.67
C GLU A 24 2.06 3.27 3.56
N VAL A 25 3.27 2.82 3.83
CA VAL A 25 3.58 1.39 3.94
C VAL A 25 3.80 1.07 5.41
N ARG A 26 2.99 0.17 5.95
CA ARG A 26 3.03 -0.18 7.37
C ARG A 26 2.80 -1.68 7.55
N ALA A 27 3.56 -2.30 8.45
CA ALA A 27 3.31 -3.66 8.85
C ALA A 27 2.00 -3.76 9.64
N THR A 28 1.17 -4.76 9.30
CA THR A 28 -0.09 -5.01 10.00
C THR A 28 0.07 -6.01 11.14
N LYS A 29 1.27 -6.55 11.32
CA LYS A 29 1.64 -7.49 12.37
C LYS A 29 2.63 -6.83 13.31
N PRO A 30 2.78 -7.34 14.56
CA PRO A 30 3.84 -6.86 15.44
C PRO A 30 5.21 -7.03 14.78
N LEU A 31 6.02 -5.97 14.84
CA LEU A 31 7.38 -5.97 14.30
C LEU A 31 8.26 -5.11 15.21
N ALA A 32 8.23 -5.41 16.53
CA ALA A 32 8.84 -4.59 17.55
C ALA A 32 10.17 -5.15 18.06
N ASN A 33 10.49 -6.43 17.82
CA ASN A 33 11.66 -7.09 18.39
C ASN A 33 12.20 -8.19 17.48
N GLY A 34 13.30 -8.83 17.90
CA GLY A 34 13.94 -9.87 17.12
C GLY A 34 13.07 -11.12 16.92
N ARG A 35 12.21 -11.45 17.88
CA ARG A 35 11.26 -12.57 17.75
C ARG A 35 10.27 -12.29 16.61
N ASP A 36 9.73 -11.10 16.55
CA ASP A 36 8.81 -10.69 15.49
C ASP A 36 9.50 -10.71 14.12
N LEU A 37 10.73 -10.21 14.06
CA LEU A 37 11.51 -10.21 12.82
C LEU A 37 11.81 -11.64 12.37
N ALA A 38 12.11 -12.55 13.28
CA ALA A 38 12.36 -13.96 12.95
C ALA A 38 11.12 -14.64 12.36
N ARG A 39 9.91 -14.23 12.75
CA ARG A 39 8.65 -14.72 12.19
C ARG A 39 8.32 -14.05 10.87
N ALA A 40 8.52 -12.76 10.77
CA ALA A 40 8.17 -11.98 9.59
C ALA A 40 9.14 -12.20 8.43
N TYR A 41 10.41 -12.44 8.75
CA TYR A 41 11.46 -12.56 7.75
C TYR A 41 12.14 -13.93 7.83
N SER A 42 13.29 -14.06 8.48
CA SER A 42 14.07 -15.29 8.47
C SER A 42 14.25 -15.81 9.89
N PRO A 43 13.96 -17.08 10.15
CA PRO A 43 13.60 -18.17 9.23
C PRO A 43 12.09 -18.34 9.00
N GLY A 44 11.23 -17.63 9.72
CA GLY A 44 9.79 -17.88 9.77
C GLY A 44 9.08 -17.74 8.43
N VAL A 45 9.52 -16.84 7.55
CA VAL A 45 8.90 -16.64 6.22
C VAL A 45 8.99 -17.89 5.35
N ALA A 46 10.00 -18.74 5.57
CA ALA A 46 10.15 -20.00 4.85
C ALA A 46 8.97 -20.95 5.09
N GLU A 47 8.41 -20.94 6.30
CA GLU A 47 7.28 -21.79 6.63
C GLU A 47 6.03 -21.40 5.82
N ALA A 48 5.77 -20.12 5.66
CA ALA A 48 4.69 -19.63 4.79
C ALA A 48 4.92 -20.04 3.33
N CYS A 49 6.16 -19.94 2.85
CA CYS A 49 6.53 -20.35 1.50
C CYS A 49 6.29 -21.85 1.28
N ILE A 50 6.64 -22.68 2.24
CA ILE A 50 6.44 -24.13 2.16
C ILE A 50 4.96 -24.48 2.09
N GLU A 51 4.14 -23.86 2.93
CA GLU A 51 2.70 -24.08 2.92
C GLU A 51 2.07 -23.69 1.59
N ILE A 52 2.47 -22.56 1.01
CA ILE A 52 1.97 -22.11 -0.28
C ILE A 52 2.43 -23.04 -1.40
N LYS A 53 3.66 -23.56 -1.33
CA LYS A 53 4.17 -24.51 -2.31
C LYS A 53 3.35 -25.80 -2.30
N GLU A 54 3.00 -26.31 -1.12
CA GLU A 54 2.23 -27.56 -0.98
C GLU A 54 0.77 -27.39 -1.32
N ASP A 55 0.19 -26.21 -0.99
CA ASP A 55 -1.19 -25.86 -1.30
C ASP A 55 -1.26 -24.39 -1.74
N PRO A 56 -1.23 -24.12 -3.05
CA PRO A 56 -1.26 -22.75 -3.57
C PRO A 56 -2.46 -21.91 -3.13
N SER A 57 -3.57 -22.52 -2.72
CA SER A 57 -4.72 -21.80 -2.22
C SER A 57 -4.42 -21.02 -0.94
N THR A 58 -3.41 -21.43 -0.17
CA THR A 58 -3.00 -20.78 1.06
C THR A 58 -2.31 -19.43 0.83
N ALA A 59 -1.98 -19.09 -0.41
CA ALA A 59 -1.47 -17.74 -0.72
C ALA A 59 -2.46 -16.66 -0.32
N ALA A 60 -3.77 -16.91 -0.38
CA ALA A 60 -4.79 -15.97 0.07
C ALA A 60 -4.75 -15.74 1.59
N LEU A 61 -4.24 -16.73 2.35
CA LEU A 61 -4.15 -16.67 3.81
C LEU A 61 -2.83 -16.05 4.29
N TYR A 62 -1.72 -16.39 3.63
CA TYR A 62 -0.38 -16.02 4.10
C TYR A 62 0.27 -14.86 3.35
N THR A 63 -0.43 -14.28 2.38
CA THR A 63 0.04 -13.08 1.65
C THR A 63 -1.09 -12.07 1.53
N SER A 64 -0.78 -10.88 0.99
CA SER A 64 -1.78 -9.84 0.74
C SER A 64 -2.66 -10.10 -0.48
N ARG A 65 -2.52 -11.24 -1.15
CA ARG A 65 -3.20 -11.53 -2.42
C ARG A 65 -4.72 -11.37 -2.34
N ALA A 66 -5.33 -11.75 -1.22
CA ALA A 66 -6.78 -11.69 -1.06
C ALA A 66 -7.32 -10.30 -0.74
N ASN A 67 -6.45 -9.34 -0.38
CA ASN A 67 -6.88 -8.02 0.08
C ASN A 67 -6.13 -6.86 -0.57
N LEU A 68 -5.45 -7.11 -1.69
CA LEU A 68 -4.72 -6.08 -2.42
C LEU A 68 -5.24 -6.01 -3.86
N VAL A 69 -5.63 -4.82 -4.27
CA VAL A 69 -6.10 -4.54 -5.63
C VAL A 69 -5.21 -3.48 -6.26
N ALA A 70 -4.72 -3.77 -7.46
CA ALA A 70 -3.90 -2.83 -8.20
C ALA A 70 -4.73 -2.15 -9.30
N VAL A 71 -4.52 -0.85 -9.45
CA VAL A 71 -5.00 -0.09 -10.61
C VAL A 71 -3.78 0.26 -11.45
N VAL A 72 -3.78 -0.23 -12.68
CA VAL A 72 -2.65 -0.04 -13.61
C VAL A 72 -3.04 0.97 -14.67
N THR A 73 -2.23 2.01 -14.82
CA THR A 73 -2.47 3.08 -15.79
C THR A 73 -1.16 3.63 -16.31
N ASN A 74 -1.18 4.14 -17.53
CA ASN A 74 -0.05 4.87 -18.12
C ASN A 74 -0.25 6.40 -18.09
N GLY A 75 -1.33 6.88 -17.46
CA GLY A 75 -1.58 8.31 -17.29
C GLY A 75 -1.92 9.07 -18.56
N THR A 76 -2.42 8.40 -19.60
CA THR A 76 -2.67 9.04 -20.90
C THR A 76 -3.93 9.88 -20.94
N ALA A 77 -4.82 9.74 -19.96
CA ALA A 77 -6.08 10.50 -19.92
C ALA A 77 -6.48 10.74 -18.46
N VAL A 78 -5.95 11.78 -17.86
CA VAL A 78 -6.15 12.10 -16.43
C VAL A 78 -7.17 13.22 -16.31
N LEU A 79 -8.39 12.89 -15.89
CA LEU A 79 -9.47 13.85 -15.55
C LEU A 79 -9.74 14.89 -16.65
N GLY A 80 -9.56 14.53 -17.92
CA GLY A 80 -9.69 15.47 -19.02
C GLY A 80 -8.51 16.43 -19.21
N LEU A 81 -7.47 16.29 -18.40
CA LEU A 81 -6.27 17.13 -18.50
C LEU A 81 -5.23 16.58 -19.48
N GLY A 82 -5.50 15.40 -20.04
CA GLY A 82 -4.64 14.76 -21.02
C GLY A 82 -3.57 13.87 -20.38
N ASN A 83 -2.51 13.67 -21.11
CA ASN A 83 -1.38 12.84 -20.72
C ASN A 83 -0.42 13.65 -19.84
N ILE A 84 -0.52 13.47 -18.53
CA ILE A 84 0.29 14.20 -17.55
C ILE A 84 0.98 13.27 -16.56
#